data_2f5a3734ae1a241406589a3912ba9a49
#
_entry.id   2f5a3734ae1a241406589a3912ba9a49
#
_cell.length_a   1.000
_cell.length_b   1.000
_cell.length_c   1.000
_cell.angle_alpha   90.00
_cell.angle_beta   90.00
_cell.angle_gamma   90.00
#
_symmetry.space_group_name_H-M   'P 1'
#
loop_
_entity.id
_entity.type
_entity.pdbx_description
1 polymer ?
#
loop_
_entity_poly.entity_id
_entity_poly.type
_entity_poly.pdbx_seq_one_letter_code
_entity_poly.pdbx_strand_id
1 'polypeptide(L)'
;MCHGRRAFRSIDRRGPSEHPLQEDSAILQAMNAPSSKRRRATGRATLQDVALAAGVSPITASRALRGERSVAAELVARVTAAVAQLGYVPDPAARALASSRSNQVVVLIPLLSNALFVDLLDAAQRTLLAAGYQSLIGVTHYHPEEEEALLRTYLMTRPAGLLVTGFDRTDAARALLQGSGVPCVHVMENRAEAGLHSVGFSQQAAGHAMTAELVRRGYRRIAFAAAQLDPRTLQRAEGYRAALGAAHDPALEFMDAAPSSLALGAAMFERVLREAPDVDAIFFNNDDLAQGALLQALRQGVKVPERVAVVGFNDLTGGDQMLPPLSTVRTPRREIGLEAAKMLVALMRNEAVPEASMDLGFQLVLRASC
;
A
#
# COMPACT_ATOMS: atom_id res chain seq x y z
N MET A 1 24.92 60.64 11.65
CA MET A 1 24.95 61.85 10.79
C MET A 1 23.66 61.93 10.05
N CYS A 2 22.93 62.99 10.40
CA CYS A 2 22.13 63.93 9.64
C CYS A 2 20.88 63.40 8.94
N HIS A 3 19.72 63.72 9.48
CA HIS A 3 18.86 64.96 9.40
C HIS A 3 18.18 65.01 8.00
N GLY A 4 16.89 65.24 7.86
CA GLY A 4 15.92 66.15 8.46
C GLY A 4 14.51 65.91 7.87
N ARG A 5 13.56 66.06 8.66
CA ARG A 5 12.64 67.18 8.96
C ARG A 5 11.67 67.58 7.83
N ARG A 6 10.38 67.35 8.13
CA ARG A 6 9.22 68.29 8.24
C ARG A 6 8.65 68.93 6.97
N ALA A 7 7.35 68.83 6.79
CA ALA A 7 6.47 70.01 6.83
C ALA A 7 4.97 69.62 6.94
N PHE A 8 4.34 70.26 7.92
CA PHE A 8 2.89 70.44 8.15
C PHE A 8 2.33 71.53 7.23
N ARG A 9 1.08 71.42 6.76
CA ARG A 9 0.11 72.50 6.50
C ARG A 9 -1.26 71.84 6.29
N SER A 10 -2.21 72.16 6.93
CA SER A 10 -3.07 73.19 7.54
C SER A 10 -4.46 73.11 6.90
N ILE A 11 -5.37 73.06 7.79
CA ILE A 11 -6.83 73.17 7.85
C ILE A 11 -7.40 74.21 6.88
N ASP A 12 -8.49 73.88 6.15
CA ASP A 12 -9.52 74.89 5.88
C ASP A 12 -10.93 74.28 6.09
N ARG A 13 -11.70 75.02 6.91
CA ARG A 13 -13.10 74.76 7.24
C ARG A 13 -13.98 75.52 6.29
N ARG A 14 -14.99 74.90 5.66
CA ARG A 14 -16.26 75.57 5.30
C ARG A 14 -17.44 74.64 5.49
N GLY A 15 -18.43 75.17 6.11
CA GLY A 15 -19.62 74.52 6.63
C GLY A 15 -20.76 74.32 5.60
N PRO A 16 -21.97 74.04 6.06
CA PRO A 16 -22.88 73.09 5.43
C PRO A 16 -23.84 73.73 4.43
N SER A 17 -24.23 72.97 3.41
CA SER A 17 -25.43 73.28 2.59
C SER A 17 -26.34 72.03 2.55
N GLU A 18 -27.54 72.27 3.08
CA GLU A 18 -28.71 71.39 3.03
C GLU A 18 -29.17 71.19 1.59
N HIS A 19 -29.60 69.95 1.26
CA HIS A 19 -30.83 69.62 0.49
C HIS A 19 -30.86 68.14 0.07
N PRO A 20 -32.00 67.49 -0.39
CA PRO A 20 -32.93 66.81 0.51
C PRO A 20 -33.14 65.35 0.15
N LEU A 21 -33.81 64.65 1.05
CA LEU A 21 -34.39 63.33 0.99
C LEU A 21 -34.97 62.88 -0.37
N GLN A 22 -34.24 62.06 -1.14
CA GLN A 22 -34.80 61.32 -2.28
C GLN A 22 -33.94 60.08 -2.69
N GLU A 23 -33.41 59.32 -1.76
CA GLU A 23 -32.61 58.09 -2.07
C GLU A 23 -32.99 56.84 -1.26
N ASP A 24 -34.13 56.82 -0.57
CA ASP A 24 -34.52 55.63 0.25
C ASP A 24 -35.26 54.54 -0.54
N SER A 25 -35.57 54.73 -1.81
CA SER A 25 -36.28 53.72 -2.62
C SER A 25 -35.36 52.73 -3.37
N ALA A 26 -34.13 53.11 -3.66
CA ALA A 26 -33.17 52.26 -4.41
C ALA A 26 -32.45 51.25 -3.52
N ILE A 27 -32.28 51.55 -2.23
CA ILE A 27 -31.59 50.65 -1.28
C ILE A 27 -32.48 49.46 -0.87
N LEU A 28 -33.81 49.65 -0.78
CA LEU A 28 -34.74 48.56 -0.48
C LEU A 28 -35.01 47.61 -1.64
N GLN A 29 -34.77 48.04 -2.91
CA GLN A 29 -34.82 47.12 -4.07
C GLN A 29 -33.55 46.32 -4.28
N ALA A 30 -32.38 46.79 -3.80
CA ALA A 30 -31.12 46.07 -3.86
C ALA A 30 -31.01 44.92 -2.85
N MET A 31 -31.83 44.89 -1.80
CA MET A 31 -31.82 43.83 -0.78
C MET A 31 -32.65 42.59 -1.16
N ASN A 32 -33.43 42.65 -2.25
CA ASN A 32 -34.26 41.49 -2.74
C ASN A 32 -33.76 40.88 -4.05
N ALA A 33 -32.57 41.19 -4.51
CA ALA A 33 -31.95 40.40 -5.58
C ALA A 33 -31.56 39.03 -5.04
N PRO A 34 -31.92 37.90 -5.71
CA PRO A 34 -31.48 36.58 -5.29
C PRO A 34 -29.95 36.57 -5.32
N SER A 35 -29.32 36.36 -4.15
CA SER A 35 -27.87 36.30 -4.00
C SER A 35 -27.29 35.42 -5.11
N SER A 36 -26.58 36.04 -6.06
CA SER A 36 -25.78 35.32 -7.05
C SER A 36 -24.79 34.41 -6.29
N LYS A 37 -25.10 33.11 -6.24
CA LYS A 37 -24.30 32.13 -5.55
C LYS A 37 -22.85 32.31 -5.99
N ARG A 38 -21.97 32.59 -5.06
CA ARG A 38 -20.51 32.52 -5.25
C ARG A 38 -20.19 31.20 -5.96
N ARG A 39 -19.89 31.25 -7.25
CA ARG A 39 -19.24 30.15 -7.96
C ARG A 39 -17.97 29.82 -7.16
N ARG A 40 -17.88 28.59 -6.62
CA ARG A 40 -16.63 28.13 -6.03
C ARG A 40 -15.54 28.28 -7.10
N ALA A 41 -14.35 28.71 -6.70
CA ALA A 41 -13.21 29.06 -7.55
C ALA A 41 -12.68 27.98 -8.50
N THR A 42 -13.28 26.78 -8.53
CA THR A 42 -12.82 25.62 -9.32
C THR A 42 -13.48 25.47 -10.69
N GLY A 43 -14.54 26.22 -11.01
CA GLY A 43 -15.23 26.12 -12.31
C GLY A 43 -15.92 24.75 -12.60
N ARG A 44 -15.88 23.80 -11.67
CA ARG A 44 -16.48 22.46 -11.84
C ARG A 44 -17.96 22.47 -11.49
N ALA A 45 -18.76 21.70 -12.28
CA ALA A 45 -20.16 21.47 -11.96
C ALA A 45 -20.32 20.86 -10.56
N THR A 46 -21.35 21.25 -9.83
CA THR A 46 -21.68 20.79 -8.49
C THR A 46 -22.91 19.90 -8.49
N LEU A 47 -23.15 19.12 -7.43
CA LEU A 47 -24.39 18.37 -7.26
C LEU A 47 -25.63 19.30 -7.31
N GLN A 48 -25.48 20.55 -6.92
CA GLN A 48 -26.53 21.52 -6.96
C GLN A 48 -26.87 21.96 -8.39
N ASP A 49 -25.87 22.05 -9.26
CA ASP A 49 -26.06 22.35 -10.69
C ASP A 49 -26.75 21.17 -11.38
N VAL A 50 -26.36 19.92 -11.05
CA VAL A 50 -27.03 18.70 -11.53
C VAL A 50 -28.52 18.67 -11.08
N ALA A 51 -28.79 18.95 -9.82
CA ALA A 51 -30.14 18.99 -9.28
C ALA A 51 -31.02 20.03 -9.99
N LEU A 52 -30.46 21.22 -10.24
CA LEU A 52 -31.14 22.28 -10.99
C LEU A 52 -31.43 21.87 -12.44
N ALA A 53 -30.42 21.32 -13.14
CA ALA A 53 -30.58 20.88 -14.53
C ALA A 53 -31.57 19.71 -14.65
N ALA A 54 -31.59 18.78 -13.69
CA ALA A 54 -32.53 17.67 -13.65
C ALA A 54 -33.92 18.05 -13.13
N GLY A 55 -34.13 19.27 -12.60
CA GLY A 55 -35.41 19.72 -12.01
C GLY A 55 -35.81 18.93 -10.77
N VAL A 56 -34.81 18.60 -9.90
CA VAL A 56 -35.03 17.85 -8.65
C VAL A 56 -34.33 18.52 -7.48
N SER A 57 -34.65 18.08 -6.25
CA SER A 57 -33.90 18.55 -5.09
C SER A 57 -32.46 17.96 -5.07
N PRO A 58 -31.46 18.63 -4.45
CA PRO A 58 -30.11 18.08 -4.27
C PRO A 58 -30.09 16.73 -3.55
N ILE A 59 -31.02 16.53 -2.61
CA ILE A 59 -31.19 15.25 -1.90
C ILE A 59 -31.63 14.16 -2.88
N THR A 60 -32.63 14.47 -3.74
CA THR A 60 -33.12 13.52 -4.77
C THR A 60 -32.02 13.21 -5.78
N ALA A 61 -31.29 14.21 -6.27
CA ALA A 61 -30.16 14.00 -7.16
C ALA A 61 -29.08 13.10 -6.50
N SER A 62 -28.73 13.35 -5.24
CA SER A 62 -27.79 12.51 -4.48
C SER A 62 -28.27 11.06 -4.34
N ARG A 63 -29.56 10.85 -4.02
CA ARG A 63 -30.15 9.50 -3.89
C ARG A 63 -30.19 8.76 -5.23
N ALA A 64 -30.57 9.46 -6.31
CA ALA A 64 -30.56 8.90 -7.67
C ALA A 64 -29.16 8.42 -8.07
N LEU A 65 -28.10 9.25 -7.80
CA LEU A 65 -26.71 8.89 -8.09
C LEU A 65 -26.18 7.74 -7.24
N ARG A 66 -26.78 7.47 -6.09
CA ARG A 66 -26.44 6.31 -5.25
C ARG A 66 -27.21 5.05 -5.63
N GLY A 67 -28.11 5.12 -6.59
CA GLY A 67 -28.92 3.97 -6.99
C GLY A 67 -29.95 3.54 -5.93
N GLU A 68 -30.40 4.46 -5.06
CA GLU A 68 -31.39 4.15 -4.04
C GLU A 68 -32.74 3.78 -4.68
N ARG A 69 -33.29 2.60 -4.33
CA ARG A 69 -34.55 2.07 -4.87
C ARG A 69 -35.75 2.97 -4.61
N SER A 70 -35.66 3.91 -3.68
CA SER A 70 -36.70 4.87 -3.34
C SER A 70 -36.88 5.98 -4.37
N VAL A 71 -35.98 6.09 -5.37
CA VAL A 71 -36.09 7.12 -6.43
C VAL A 71 -36.72 6.52 -7.68
N ALA A 72 -37.74 7.18 -8.19
CA ALA A 72 -38.43 6.74 -9.41
C ALA A 72 -37.46 6.70 -10.61
N ALA A 73 -37.62 5.69 -11.49
CA ALA A 73 -36.72 5.47 -12.63
C ALA A 73 -36.65 6.69 -13.57
N GLU A 74 -37.74 7.43 -13.75
CA GLU A 74 -37.74 8.65 -14.54
C GLU A 74 -36.85 9.74 -13.97
N LEU A 75 -36.82 9.92 -12.64
CA LEU A 75 -35.96 10.89 -11.98
C LEU A 75 -34.49 10.47 -12.06
N VAL A 76 -34.21 9.17 -11.96
CA VAL A 76 -32.86 8.62 -12.17
C VAL A 76 -32.36 8.93 -13.58
N ALA A 77 -33.19 8.71 -14.61
CA ALA A 77 -32.86 9.01 -16.00
C ALA A 77 -32.55 10.51 -16.21
N ARG A 78 -33.39 11.42 -15.66
CA ARG A 78 -33.18 12.87 -15.73
C ARG A 78 -31.87 13.31 -15.06
N VAL A 79 -31.57 12.76 -13.88
CA VAL A 79 -30.33 13.05 -13.15
C VAL A 79 -29.12 12.54 -13.92
N THR A 80 -29.18 11.35 -14.48
CA THR A 80 -28.10 10.77 -15.31
C THR A 80 -27.83 11.61 -16.56
N ALA A 81 -28.89 12.07 -17.25
CA ALA A 81 -28.76 12.97 -18.39
C ALA A 81 -28.10 14.31 -18.00
N ALA A 82 -28.52 14.91 -16.89
CA ALA A 82 -27.93 16.15 -16.38
C ALA A 82 -26.44 15.98 -15.99
N VAL A 83 -26.07 14.85 -15.40
CA VAL A 83 -24.66 14.50 -15.10
C VAL A 83 -23.82 14.45 -16.36
N ALA A 84 -24.33 13.74 -17.41
CA ALA A 84 -23.61 13.64 -18.69
C ALA A 84 -23.48 15.01 -19.39
N GLN A 85 -24.54 15.81 -19.37
CA GLN A 85 -24.56 17.15 -19.99
C GLN A 85 -23.60 18.11 -19.31
N LEU A 86 -23.50 18.09 -17.98
CA LEU A 86 -22.67 19.00 -17.20
C LEU A 86 -21.23 18.49 -16.97
N GLY A 87 -20.91 17.26 -17.39
CA GLY A 87 -19.63 16.62 -17.07
C GLY A 87 -19.39 16.53 -15.56
N TYR A 88 -20.50 16.36 -14.77
CA TYR A 88 -20.38 16.31 -13.34
C TYR A 88 -19.70 15.02 -12.87
N VAL A 89 -18.65 15.17 -12.10
CA VAL A 89 -17.99 14.08 -11.38
C VAL A 89 -18.30 14.25 -9.89
N PRO A 90 -18.92 13.24 -9.24
CA PRO A 90 -19.17 13.30 -7.81
C PRO A 90 -17.90 13.58 -7.03
N ASP A 91 -17.94 14.56 -6.13
CA ASP A 91 -16.81 14.89 -5.26
C ASP A 91 -16.70 13.85 -4.14
N PRO A 92 -15.61 13.05 -4.09
CA PRO A 92 -15.41 12.05 -3.05
C PRO A 92 -15.33 12.68 -1.64
N ALA A 93 -14.78 13.91 -1.52
CA ALA A 93 -14.70 14.60 -0.24
C ALA A 93 -16.07 15.04 0.28
N ALA A 94 -16.95 15.53 -0.62
CA ALA A 94 -18.33 15.86 -0.26
C ALA A 94 -19.12 14.58 0.14
N ARG A 95 -18.87 13.46 -0.51
CA ARG A 95 -19.48 12.16 -0.17
C ARG A 95 -18.98 11.68 1.19
N ALA A 96 -17.66 11.72 1.43
CA ALA A 96 -17.06 11.31 2.70
C ALA A 96 -17.57 12.16 3.87
N LEU A 97 -17.77 13.45 3.66
CA LEU A 97 -18.35 14.35 4.66
C LEU A 97 -19.79 13.97 5.01
N ALA A 98 -20.60 13.59 4.00
CA ALA A 98 -21.99 13.22 4.18
C ALA A 98 -22.18 11.81 4.80
N SER A 99 -21.24 10.88 4.53
CA SER A 99 -21.31 9.48 5.00
C SER A 99 -20.41 9.19 6.20
N SER A 100 -19.61 10.14 6.65
CA SER A 100 -18.57 10.00 7.67
C SER A 100 -17.47 8.98 7.34
N ARG A 101 -17.47 8.38 6.14
CA ARG A 101 -16.47 7.42 5.64
C ARG A 101 -16.19 7.66 4.17
N SER A 102 -14.93 7.54 3.76
CA SER A 102 -14.57 7.51 2.34
C SER A 102 -14.78 6.09 1.78
N ASN A 103 -14.76 5.95 0.44
CA ASN A 103 -14.69 4.64 -0.21
C ASN A 103 -13.24 4.24 -0.53
N GLN A 104 -12.27 4.85 0.14
CA GLN A 104 -10.86 4.58 -0.06
C GLN A 104 -10.37 3.53 0.94
N VAL A 105 -9.59 2.59 0.45
CA VAL A 105 -8.80 1.64 1.24
C VAL A 105 -7.33 1.98 1.04
N VAL A 106 -6.62 2.22 2.12
CA VAL A 106 -5.18 2.45 2.09
C VAL A 106 -4.47 1.11 2.08
N VAL A 107 -3.49 0.96 1.20
CA VAL A 107 -2.63 -0.21 1.10
C VAL A 107 -1.19 0.23 1.27
N LEU A 108 -0.56 -0.15 2.39
CA LEU A 108 0.84 0.17 2.67
C LEU A 108 1.73 -1.02 2.33
N ILE A 109 2.66 -0.79 1.41
CA ILE A 109 3.65 -1.79 0.98
C ILE A 109 5.07 -1.22 1.06
N PRO A 110 6.09 -2.07 1.24
CA PRO A 110 7.45 -1.59 1.31
C PRO A 110 8.00 -1.00 0.01
N LEU A 111 7.79 -1.66 -1.14
CA LEU A 111 8.34 -1.23 -2.43
C LEU A 111 7.39 -1.54 -3.58
N LEU A 112 7.27 -0.61 -4.53
CA LEU A 112 6.59 -0.84 -5.82
C LEU A 112 7.46 -1.58 -6.83
N SER A 113 8.78 -1.42 -6.75
CA SER A 113 9.74 -2.06 -7.66
C SER A 113 9.92 -3.56 -7.42
N ASN A 114 9.51 -4.06 -6.26
CA ASN A 114 9.59 -5.48 -5.97
C ASN A 114 8.35 -6.22 -6.54
N ALA A 115 8.58 -7.11 -7.49
CA ALA A 115 7.54 -7.92 -8.13
C ALA A 115 6.69 -8.74 -7.13
N LEU A 116 7.21 -8.99 -5.94
CA LEU A 116 6.50 -9.62 -4.82
C LEU A 116 5.15 -8.95 -4.53
N PHE A 117 5.10 -7.61 -4.54
CA PHE A 117 3.89 -6.86 -4.20
C PHE A 117 2.95 -6.64 -5.38
N VAL A 118 3.40 -6.82 -6.63
CA VAL A 118 2.57 -6.60 -7.83
C VAL A 118 1.37 -7.54 -7.86
N ASP A 119 1.60 -8.85 -7.66
CA ASP A 119 0.54 -9.86 -7.66
C ASP A 119 -0.45 -9.66 -6.50
N LEU A 120 0.06 -9.30 -5.31
CA LEU A 120 -0.76 -9.00 -4.13
C LEU A 120 -1.65 -7.80 -4.39
N LEU A 121 -1.07 -6.70 -4.89
CA LEU A 121 -1.79 -5.46 -5.19
C LEU A 121 -2.87 -5.66 -6.26
N ASP A 122 -2.56 -6.37 -7.36
CA ASP A 122 -3.52 -6.65 -8.43
C ASP A 122 -4.74 -7.42 -7.88
N ALA A 123 -4.50 -8.49 -7.12
CA ALA A 123 -5.57 -9.29 -6.54
C ALA A 123 -6.40 -8.52 -5.51
N ALA A 124 -5.74 -7.78 -4.62
CA ALA A 124 -6.41 -6.94 -3.63
C ALA A 124 -7.24 -5.84 -4.30
N GLN A 125 -6.65 -5.11 -5.27
CA GLN A 125 -7.32 -4.03 -5.97
C GLN A 125 -8.57 -4.50 -6.73
N ARG A 126 -8.50 -5.63 -7.45
CA ARG A 126 -9.66 -6.21 -8.15
C ARG A 126 -10.78 -6.54 -7.19
N THR A 127 -10.47 -7.12 -6.04
CA THR A 127 -11.44 -7.50 -5.03
C THR A 127 -12.09 -6.27 -4.39
N LEU A 128 -11.30 -5.27 -4.03
CA LEU A 128 -11.77 -4.01 -3.47
C LEU A 128 -12.63 -3.22 -4.47
N LEU A 129 -12.20 -3.16 -5.73
CA LEU A 129 -12.94 -2.46 -6.79
C LEU A 129 -14.31 -3.11 -7.05
N ALA A 130 -14.38 -4.44 -7.09
CA ALA A 130 -15.63 -5.20 -7.22
C ALA A 130 -16.58 -4.94 -6.03
N ALA A 131 -16.05 -4.64 -4.86
CA ALA A 131 -16.81 -4.26 -3.67
C ALA A 131 -17.18 -2.76 -3.58
N GLY A 132 -16.73 -1.92 -4.56
CA GLY A 132 -17.00 -0.49 -4.63
C GLY A 132 -15.98 0.40 -3.94
N TYR A 133 -14.82 -0.13 -3.55
CA TYR A 133 -13.73 0.60 -2.91
C TYR A 133 -12.59 0.90 -3.89
N GLN A 134 -11.86 1.97 -3.62
CA GLN A 134 -10.68 2.39 -4.37
C GLN A 134 -9.44 2.23 -3.51
N SER A 135 -8.36 1.69 -4.08
CA SER A 135 -7.07 1.55 -3.38
C SER A 135 -6.25 2.84 -3.46
N LEU A 136 -5.71 3.26 -2.33
CA LEU A 136 -4.72 4.31 -2.20
C LEU A 136 -3.42 3.69 -1.69
N ILE A 137 -2.38 3.67 -2.53
CA ILE A 137 -1.13 2.97 -2.23
C ILE A 137 -0.15 3.94 -1.57
N GLY A 138 0.41 3.53 -0.42
CA GLY A 138 1.53 4.17 0.22
C GLY A 138 2.76 3.26 0.23
N VAL A 139 3.93 3.83 -0.01
CA VAL A 139 5.20 3.11 -0.03
C VAL A 139 6.02 3.51 1.18
N THR A 140 6.48 2.52 1.96
CA THR A 140 7.14 2.72 3.26
C THR A 140 8.65 2.54 3.21
N HIS A 141 9.22 2.11 2.08
CA HIS A 141 10.64 1.82 1.85
C HIS A 141 11.31 0.97 2.95
N TYR A 142 10.54 0.10 3.61
CA TYR A 142 10.96 -0.67 4.81
C TYR A 142 11.33 0.20 6.02
N HIS A 143 10.89 1.47 6.05
CA HIS A 143 11.15 2.37 7.18
C HIS A 143 9.89 2.53 8.04
N PRO A 144 9.90 2.08 9.30
CA PRO A 144 8.75 2.20 10.20
C PRO A 144 8.29 3.64 10.43
N GLU A 145 9.21 4.60 10.37
CA GLU A 145 8.93 6.03 10.53
C GLU A 145 8.19 6.60 9.31
N GLU A 146 8.49 6.12 8.10
CA GLU A 146 7.73 6.48 6.90
C GLU A 146 6.33 5.89 6.94
N GLU A 147 6.16 4.65 7.42
CA GLU A 147 4.84 4.06 7.64
C GLU A 147 4.02 4.91 8.60
N GLU A 148 4.61 5.35 9.72
CA GLU A 148 3.95 6.22 10.70
C GLU A 148 3.50 7.55 10.06
N ALA A 149 4.37 8.20 9.29
CA ALA A 149 4.06 9.46 8.62
C ALA A 149 2.91 9.30 7.59
N LEU A 150 2.91 8.20 6.83
CA LEU A 150 1.85 7.85 5.90
C LEU A 150 0.53 7.57 6.63
N LEU A 151 0.56 6.80 7.72
CA LEU A 151 -0.62 6.52 8.53
C LEU A 151 -1.24 7.81 9.09
N ARG A 152 -0.44 8.73 9.65
CA ARG A 152 -0.92 10.03 10.11
C ARG A 152 -1.65 10.80 9.00
N THR A 153 -1.07 10.80 7.80
CA THR A 153 -1.63 11.52 6.64
C THR A 153 -2.92 10.88 6.15
N TYR A 154 -2.90 9.57 5.95
CA TYR A 154 -4.04 8.88 5.36
C TYR A 154 -5.23 8.74 6.32
N LEU A 155 -5.01 8.56 7.61
CA LEU A 155 -6.10 8.50 8.60
C LEU A 155 -6.91 9.80 8.66
N MET A 156 -6.31 10.96 8.32
CA MET A 156 -7.05 12.22 8.20
C MET A 156 -8.13 12.17 7.11
N THR A 157 -7.97 11.34 6.08
CA THR A 157 -8.97 11.18 5.01
C THR A 157 -10.11 10.21 5.38
N ARG A 158 -10.09 9.65 6.58
CA ARG A 158 -11.07 8.67 7.09
C ARG A 158 -11.26 7.50 6.11
N PRO A 159 -10.22 6.74 5.82
CA PRO A 159 -10.31 5.60 4.91
C PRO A 159 -11.32 4.57 5.44
N ALA A 160 -11.93 3.81 4.54
CA ALA A 160 -12.86 2.74 4.91
C ALA A 160 -12.11 1.58 5.59
N GLY A 161 -10.85 1.32 5.18
CA GLY A 161 -10.03 0.24 5.72
C GLY A 161 -8.56 0.39 5.35
N LEU A 162 -7.74 -0.47 5.92
CA LEU A 162 -6.28 -0.50 5.78
C LEU A 162 -5.81 -1.93 5.47
N LEU A 163 -4.94 -2.09 4.46
CA LEU A 163 -4.08 -3.25 4.29
C LEU A 163 -2.64 -2.83 4.57
N VAL A 164 -1.95 -3.48 5.49
CA VAL A 164 -0.60 -3.11 5.91
C VAL A 164 0.33 -4.32 5.88
N THR A 165 1.57 -4.14 5.42
CA THR A 165 2.53 -5.24 5.33
C THR A 165 3.21 -5.49 6.67
N GLY A 166 3.18 -6.75 7.14
CA GLY A 166 3.89 -7.19 8.35
C GLY A 166 3.43 -6.53 9.64
N PHE A 167 4.29 -6.64 10.66
CA PHE A 167 4.03 -6.14 12.02
C PHE A 167 5.14 -5.21 12.54
N ASP A 168 6.15 -4.96 11.74
CA ASP A 168 7.34 -4.15 12.02
C ASP A 168 7.03 -2.65 11.87
N ARG A 169 6.59 -2.03 12.95
CA ARG A 169 6.24 -0.60 12.97
C ARG A 169 6.58 0.05 14.30
N THR A 170 6.64 1.38 14.32
CA THR A 170 6.83 2.16 15.55
C THR A 170 5.66 1.94 16.53
N ASP A 171 5.89 2.17 17.82
CA ASP A 171 4.82 2.12 18.82
C ASP A 171 3.75 3.18 18.53
N ALA A 172 4.14 4.34 18.00
CA ALA A 172 3.21 5.39 17.59
C ALA A 172 2.34 4.95 16.40
N ALA A 173 2.90 4.29 15.38
CA ALA A 173 2.14 3.72 14.26
C ALA A 173 1.15 2.64 14.75
N ARG A 174 1.58 1.80 15.69
CA ARG A 174 0.72 0.78 16.33
C ARG A 174 -0.45 1.42 17.07
N ALA A 175 -0.18 2.45 17.86
CA ALA A 175 -1.21 3.20 18.58
C ALA A 175 -2.18 3.91 17.63
N LEU A 176 -1.69 4.46 16.50
CA LEU A 176 -2.54 5.06 15.47
C LEU A 176 -3.50 4.04 14.85
N LEU A 177 -3.04 2.84 14.49
CA LEU A 177 -3.89 1.78 13.94
C LEU A 177 -4.97 1.37 14.94
N GLN A 178 -4.58 1.09 16.19
CA GLN A 178 -5.50 0.67 17.25
C GLN A 178 -6.51 1.76 17.62
N GLY A 179 -6.05 3.00 17.74
CA GLY A 179 -6.89 4.14 18.14
C GLY A 179 -7.79 4.69 17.03
N SER A 180 -7.51 4.38 15.76
CA SER A 180 -8.26 4.92 14.62
C SER A 180 -9.68 4.38 14.49
N GLY A 181 -9.94 3.18 15.00
CA GLY A 181 -11.19 2.45 14.76
C GLY A 181 -11.41 2.04 13.30
N VAL A 182 -10.42 2.20 12.43
CA VAL A 182 -10.47 1.79 11.02
C VAL A 182 -10.12 0.31 10.92
N PRO A 183 -10.94 -0.52 10.25
CA PRO A 183 -10.60 -1.92 10.01
C PRO A 183 -9.23 -2.07 9.35
N CYS A 184 -8.39 -2.96 9.88
CA CYS A 184 -7.03 -3.18 9.41
C CYS A 184 -6.75 -4.67 9.25
N VAL A 185 -6.16 -5.07 8.12
CA VAL A 185 -5.67 -6.43 7.89
C VAL A 185 -4.18 -6.38 7.56
N HIS A 186 -3.40 -7.17 8.28
CA HIS A 186 -1.97 -7.35 8.06
C HIS A 186 -1.73 -8.41 6.97
N VAL A 187 -0.80 -8.16 6.06
CA VAL A 187 -0.48 -9.07 4.95
C VAL A 187 0.96 -9.56 5.00
N MET A 188 1.24 -10.67 4.33
CA MET A 188 2.56 -11.32 4.18
C MET A 188 3.08 -12.08 5.40
N GLU A 189 2.48 -11.91 6.53
CA GLU A 189 2.75 -12.65 7.77
C GLU A 189 1.43 -13.02 8.42
N ASN A 190 1.40 -14.11 9.18
CA ASN A 190 0.25 -14.47 10.01
C ASN A 190 0.62 -14.35 11.49
N ARG A 191 -0.32 -13.83 12.29
CA ARG A 191 -0.17 -13.72 13.74
C ARG A 191 -1.52 -13.89 14.41
N ALA A 192 -1.64 -14.93 15.22
CA ALA A 192 -2.81 -15.17 16.03
C ALA A 192 -2.73 -14.35 17.32
N GLU A 193 -3.29 -13.15 17.30
CA GLU A 193 -3.35 -12.24 18.43
C GLU A 193 -4.74 -11.58 18.49
N ALA A 194 -5.30 -11.46 19.70
CA ALA A 194 -6.63 -10.90 19.88
C ALA A 194 -6.72 -9.46 19.33
N GLY A 195 -7.73 -9.20 18.52
CA GLY A 195 -7.95 -7.88 17.91
C GLY A 195 -7.12 -7.60 16.66
N LEU A 196 -6.23 -8.50 16.24
CA LEU A 196 -5.51 -8.40 14.98
C LEU A 196 -6.15 -9.29 13.89
N HIS A 197 -6.10 -8.81 12.66
CA HIS A 197 -6.47 -9.58 11.49
C HIS A 197 -5.26 -9.71 10.57
N SER A 198 -4.95 -10.91 10.13
CA SER A 198 -3.78 -11.16 9.28
C SER A 198 -4.03 -12.26 8.25
N VAL A 199 -3.42 -12.09 7.08
CA VAL A 199 -3.39 -13.08 6.01
C VAL A 199 -1.96 -13.20 5.50
N GLY A 200 -1.35 -14.35 5.63
CA GLY A 200 0.03 -14.55 5.24
C GLY A 200 0.49 -15.97 5.39
N PHE A 201 1.74 -16.14 5.77
CA PHE A 201 2.36 -17.44 6.02
C PHE A 201 3.56 -17.27 6.97
N SER A 202 4.05 -18.38 7.54
CA SER A 202 5.23 -18.36 8.39
C SER A 202 6.51 -18.28 7.58
N GLN A 203 7.20 -17.14 7.65
CA GLN A 203 8.51 -16.92 7.01
C GLN A 203 9.57 -17.86 7.59
N GLN A 204 9.54 -18.07 8.90
CA GLN A 204 10.46 -18.98 9.59
C GLN A 204 10.25 -20.43 9.15
N ALA A 205 9.01 -20.90 9.08
CA ALA A 205 8.71 -22.25 8.63
C ALA A 205 9.14 -22.46 7.17
N ALA A 206 8.99 -21.44 6.32
CA ALA A 206 9.39 -21.50 4.92
C ALA A 206 10.93 -21.56 4.77
N GLY A 207 11.66 -20.74 5.54
CA GLY A 207 13.14 -20.80 5.57
C GLY A 207 13.64 -22.16 6.08
N HIS A 208 13.00 -22.68 7.14
CA HIS A 208 13.30 -24.01 7.68
C HIS A 208 13.07 -25.10 6.62
N ALA A 209 11.92 -25.11 5.96
CA ALA A 209 11.55 -26.14 5.00
C ALA A 209 12.53 -26.20 3.80
N MET A 210 12.93 -25.05 3.24
CA MET A 210 13.90 -25.00 2.15
C MET A 210 15.27 -25.53 2.60
N THR A 211 15.74 -25.11 3.78
CA THR A 211 17.03 -25.56 4.32
C THR A 211 17.02 -27.05 4.62
N ALA A 212 15.95 -27.56 5.24
CA ALA A 212 15.78 -28.98 5.52
C ALA A 212 15.76 -29.82 4.23
N GLU A 213 15.16 -29.31 3.16
CA GLU A 213 15.17 -29.96 1.85
C GLU A 213 16.58 -30.02 1.24
N LEU A 214 17.38 -28.96 1.37
CA LEU A 214 18.78 -28.98 0.96
C LEU A 214 19.58 -30.05 1.74
N VAL A 215 19.42 -30.10 3.06
CA VAL A 215 20.05 -31.14 3.91
C VAL A 215 19.62 -32.54 3.48
N ARG A 216 18.33 -32.75 3.22
CA ARG A 216 17.76 -34.03 2.75
C ARG A 216 18.37 -34.50 1.40
N ARG A 217 18.70 -33.53 0.52
CA ARG A 217 19.37 -33.77 -0.77
C ARG A 217 20.85 -34.09 -0.64
N GLY A 218 21.41 -33.92 0.57
CA GLY A 218 22.80 -34.28 0.84
C GLY A 218 23.75 -33.10 0.90
N TYR A 219 23.28 -31.86 0.72
CA TYR A 219 24.11 -30.66 0.91
C TYR A 219 24.50 -30.54 2.39
N ARG A 220 25.74 -30.17 2.64
CA ARG A 220 26.34 -30.15 4.00
C ARG A 220 26.84 -28.78 4.43
N ARG A 221 27.39 -28.02 3.49
CA ARG A 221 27.94 -26.69 3.72
C ARG A 221 27.07 -25.65 3.06
N ILE A 222 25.92 -25.37 3.68
CA ILE A 222 24.88 -24.50 3.13
C ILE A 222 25.13 -23.08 3.66
N ALA A 223 25.38 -22.11 2.77
CA ALA A 223 25.43 -20.69 3.12
C ALA A 223 24.01 -20.07 3.05
N PHE A 224 23.76 -19.10 3.92
CA PHE A 224 22.60 -18.22 3.84
C PHE A 224 23.05 -16.82 3.42
N ALA A 225 22.55 -16.33 2.30
CA ALA A 225 22.89 -15.02 1.76
C ALA A 225 21.66 -14.11 1.74
N ALA A 226 21.67 -13.03 2.49
CA ALA A 226 20.51 -12.17 2.69
C ALA A 226 20.83 -10.69 2.53
N ALA A 227 19.93 -9.99 1.85
CA ALA A 227 19.91 -8.53 1.75
C ALA A 227 18.58 -7.96 2.28
N GLN A 228 18.52 -6.65 2.46
CA GLN A 228 17.29 -6.00 2.95
C GLN A 228 16.84 -6.65 4.26
N LEU A 229 17.58 -6.44 5.35
CA LEU A 229 17.44 -7.16 6.62
C LEU A 229 16.19 -6.75 7.41
N ASP A 230 15.02 -6.80 6.74
CA ASP A 230 13.71 -6.63 7.37
C ASP A 230 13.34 -7.85 8.23
N PRO A 231 12.35 -7.73 9.15
CA PRO A 231 11.97 -8.83 10.05
C PRO A 231 11.62 -10.14 9.34
N ARG A 232 11.02 -10.11 8.15
CA ARG A 232 10.70 -11.32 7.38
C ARG A 232 11.96 -12.04 6.88
N THR A 233 12.97 -11.27 6.46
CA THR A 233 14.30 -11.80 6.12
C THR A 233 14.96 -12.45 7.35
N LEU A 234 14.90 -11.79 8.51
CA LEU A 234 15.47 -12.33 9.74
C LEU A 234 14.74 -13.61 10.20
N GLN A 235 13.42 -13.68 10.08
CA GLN A 235 12.66 -14.89 10.36
C GLN A 235 13.06 -16.06 9.43
N ARG A 236 13.35 -15.80 8.15
CA ARG A 236 13.89 -16.83 7.23
C ARG A 236 15.26 -17.33 7.69
N ALA A 237 16.14 -16.43 8.15
CA ALA A 237 17.42 -16.78 8.74
C ALA A 237 17.25 -17.63 10.01
N GLU A 238 16.29 -17.32 10.87
CA GLU A 238 15.93 -18.15 12.03
C GLU A 238 15.51 -19.57 11.60
N GLY A 239 14.69 -19.66 10.55
CA GLY A 239 14.30 -20.95 9.96
C GLY A 239 15.49 -21.74 9.43
N TYR A 240 16.40 -21.07 8.72
CA TYR A 240 17.65 -21.67 8.25
C TYR A 240 18.49 -22.23 9.42
N ARG A 241 18.73 -21.42 10.46
CA ARG A 241 19.47 -21.85 11.66
C ARG A 241 18.82 -23.04 12.34
N ALA A 242 17.50 -22.99 12.49
CA ALA A 242 16.72 -24.07 13.14
C ALA A 242 16.82 -25.38 12.36
N ALA A 243 16.82 -25.35 11.03
CA ALA A 243 16.94 -26.53 10.20
C ALA A 243 18.32 -27.20 10.25
N LEU A 244 19.38 -26.39 10.40
CA LEU A 244 20.73 -26.89 10.54
C LEU A 244 21.07 -27.37 11.96
N GLY A 245 20.42 -26.79 12.97
CA GLY A 245 20.63 -27.15 14.38
C GLY A 245 22.12 -27.09 14.76
N ALA A 246 22.69 -28.21 15.21
CA ALA A 246 24.11 -28.30 15.61
C ALA A 246 25.09 -28.18 14.42
N ALA A 247 24.64 -28.33 13.17
CA ALA A 247 25.47 -28.15 11.98
C ALA A 247 25.52 -26.68 11.50
N HIS A 248 24.81 -25.79 12.17
CA HIS A 248 24.83 -24.35 11.84
C HIS A 248 26.22 -23.75 12.12
N ASP A 249 26.74 -23.05 11.11
CA ASP A 249 28.00 -22.31 11.19
C ASP A 249 27.72 -20.82 10.94
N PRO A 250 27.86 -19.93 11.94
CA PRO A 250 27.62 -18.50 11.76
C PRO A 250 28.51 -17.85 10.67
N ALA A 251 29.68 -18.43 10.35
CA ALA A 251 30.54 -17.94 9.28
C ALA A 251 29.94 -18.13 7.88
N LEU A 252 28.86 -18.92 7.74
CA LEU A 252 28.13 -19.14 6.50
C LEU A 252 26.90 -18.21 6.35
N GLU A 253 26.71 -17.26 7.23
CA GLU A 253 25.69 -16.22 7.11
C GLU A 253 26.26 -14.94 6.51
N PHE A 254 25.88 -14.66 5.28
CA PHE A 254 26.29 -13.47 4.52
C PHE A 254 25.14 -12.48 4.52
N MET A 255 25.15 -11.55 5.48
CA MET A 255 24.08 -10.57 5.70
C MET A 255 24.50 -9.19 5.19
N ASP A 256 23.64 -8.53 4.41
CA ASP A 256 23.85 -7.19 3.89
C ASP A 256 22.62 -6.33 4.11
N ALA A 257 22.76 -5.12 4.66
CA ALA A 257 21.64 -4.22 4.89
C ALA A 257 21.17 -3.49 3.62
N ALA A 258 21.94 -3.55 2.53
CA ALA A 258 21.61 -2.88 1.28
C ALA A 258 20.32 -3.44 0.67
N PRO A 259 19.59 -2.63 -0.14
CA PRO A 259 18.46 -3.09 -0.88
C PRO A 259 18.79 -4.27 -1.81
N SER A 260 17.87 -5.25 -1.88
CA SER A 260 18.01 -6.42 -2.74
C SER A 260 18.06 -6.03 -4.21
N SER A 261 18.97 -6.67 -4.97
CA SER A 261 19.10 -6.50 -6.42
C SER A 261 19.87 -7.65 -7.05
N LEU A 262 19.72 -7.82 -8.39
CA LEU A 262 20.53 -8.76 -9.16
C LEU A 262 22.05 -8.48 -9.02
N ALA A 263 22.43 -7.19 -9.01
CA ALA A 263 23.85 -6.80 -8.88
C ALA A 263 24.42 -7.22 -7.53
N LEU A 264 23.67 -7.00 -6.44
CA LEU A 264 24.07 -7.42 -5.11
C LEU A 264 24.14 -8.96 -5.01
N GLY A 265 23.17 -9.66 -5.61
CA GLY A 265 23.18 -11.14 -5.67
C GLY A 265 24.41 -11.70 -6.36
N ALA A 266 24.83 -11.07 -7.47
CA ALA A 266 26.08 -11.43 -8.16
C ALA A 266 27.33 -11.20 -7.26
N ALA A 267 27.40 -10.06 -6.59
CA ALA A 267 28.50 -9.73 -5.68
C ALA A 267 28.55 -10.67 -4.46
N MET A 268 27.37 -10.98 -3.88
CA MET A 268 27.27 -11.93 -2.76
C MET A 268 27.69 -13.33 -3.16
N PHE A 269 27.34 -13.80 -4.36
CA PHE A 269 27.78 -15.09 -4.89
C PHE A 269 29.32 -15.18 -4.94
N GLU A 270 29.98 -14.16 -5.49
CA GLU A 270 31.44 -14.10 -5.52
C GLU A 270 32.04 -14.07 -4.12
N ARG A 271 31.45 -13.30 -3.23
CA ARG A 271 31.88 -13.20 -1.84
C ARG A 271 31.80 -14.56 -1.14
N VAL A 272 30.66 -15.27 -1.27
CA VAL A 272 30.48 -16.57 -0.65
C VAL A 272 31.54 -17.58 -1.15
N LEU A 273 31.75 -17.66 -2.47
CA LEU A 273 32.72 -18.62 -3.02
C LEU A 273 34.17 -18.27 -2.66
N ARG A 274 34.48 -17.00 -2.44
CA ARG A 274 35.80 -16.54 -2.00
C ARG A 274 36.06 -16.82 -0.53
N GLU A 275 35.07 -16.52 0.33
CA GLU A 275 35.21 -16.56 1.80
C GLU A 275 34.90 -17.97 2.36
N ALA A 276 34.06 -18.73 1.67
CA ALA A 276 33.71 -20.10 2.02
C ALA A 276 33.79 -21.02 0.78
N PRO A 277 35.00 -21.34 0.30
CA PRO A 277 35.21 -22.08 -0.95
C PRO A 277 34.73 -23.52 -0.94
N ASP A 278 34.39 -24.07 0.20
CA ASP A 278 33.84 -25.43 0.39
C ASP A 278 32.30 -25.47 0.50
N VAL A 279 31.63 -24.34 0.35
CA VAL A 279 30.14 -24.28 0.30
C VAL A 279 29.62 -25.08 -0.88
N ASP A 280 28.64 -25.94 -0.65
CA ASP A 280 27.98 -26.79 -1.64
C ASP A 280 26.56 -26.35 -2.01
N ALA A 281 25.95 -25.44 -1.20
CA ALA A 281 24.69 -24.79 -1.53
C ALA A 281 24.62 -23.36 -0.96
N ILE A 282 23.90 -22.46 -1.65
CA ILE A 282 23.63 -21.11 -1.18
C ILE A 282 22.11 -20.89 -1.22
N PHE A 283 21.56 -20.57 -0.05
CA PHE A 283 20.17 -20.16 0.09
C PHE A 283 20.10 -18.62 0.14
N PHE A 284 19.65 -18.00 -0.94
CA PHE A 284 19.39 -16.57 -1.00
C PHE A 284 18.01 -16.24 -0.42
N ASN A 285 17.93 -15.19 0.41
CA ASN A 285 16.67 -14.82 1.06
C ASN A 285 15.57 -14.35 0.09
N ASN A 286 15.91 -14.09 -1.19
CA ASN A 286 14.95 -13.81 -2.25
C ASN A 286 15.49 -14.15 -3.64
N ASP A 287 14.58 -14.20 -4.63
CA ASP A 287 14.91 -14.57 -6.00
C ASP A 287 15.72 -13.52 -6.76
N ASP A 288 15.60 -12.22 -6.42
CA ASP A 288 16.41 -11.18 -7.06
C ASP A 288 17.90 -11.46 -6.84
N LEU A 289 18.28 -11.80 -5.61
CA LEU A 289 19.67 -12.20 -5.29
C LEU A 289 20.06 -13.50 -5.98
N ALA A 290 19.19 -14.52 -5.90
CA ALA A 290 19.47 -15.84 -6.49
C ALA A 290 19.62 -15.78 -8.00
N GLN A 291 18.80 -15.00 -8.71
CA GLN A 291 18.93 -14.77 -10.15
C GLN A 291 20.23 -14.05 -10.48
N GLY A 292 20.60 -13.03 -9.69
CA GLY A 292 21.91 -12.36 -9.81
C GLY A 292 23.09 -13.32 -9.64
N ALA A 293 23.00 -14.22 -8.66
CA ALA A 293 23.98 -15.29 -8.42
C ALA A 293 24.09 -16.25 -9.61
N LEU A 294 22.97 -16.72 -10.17
CA LEU A 294 22.97 -17.61 -11.36
C LEU A 294 23.59 -16.93 -12.59
N LEU A 295 23.29 -15.64 -12.81
CA LEU A 295 23.91 -14.86 -13.89
C LEU A 295 25.42 -14.73 -13.67
N GLN A 296 25.88 -14.58 -12.46
CA GLN A 296 27.31 -14.49 -12.14
C GLN A 296 27.99 -15.85 -12.25
N ALA A 297 27.33 -16.92 -11.81
CA ALA A 297 27.81 -18.29 -12.01
C ALA A 297 28.05 -18.58 -13.50
N LEU A 298 27.10 -18.21 -14.36
CA LEU A 298 27.22 -18.36 -15.81
C LEU A 298 28.42 -17.57 -16.37
N ARG A 299 28.62 -16.33 -15.95
CA ARG A 299 29.76 -15.48 -16.39
C ARG A 299 31.09 -16.06 -16.00
N GLN A 300 31.19 -16.71 -14.84
CA GLN A 300 32.42 -17.31 -14.31
C GLN A 300 32.61 -18.77 -14.72
N GLY A 301 31.63 -19.38 -15.42
CA GLY A 301 31.68 -20.80 -15.77
C GLY A 301 31.55 -21.72 -14.56
N VAL A 302 30.99 -21.24 -13.43
CA VAL A 302 30.70 -22.05 -12.25
C VAL A 302 29.48 -22.90 -12.53
N LYS A 303 29.63 -24.20 -12.40
CA LYS A 303 28.53 -25.15 -12.66
C LYS A 303 27.53 -25.16 -11.49
N VAL A 304 26.28 -24.91 -11.79
CA VAL A 304 25.14 -25.01 -10.87
C VAL A 304 24.23 -26.13 -11.38
N PRO A 305 23.89 -27.15 -10.57
CA PRO A 305 24.19 -27.32 -9.15
C PRO A 305 25.49 -28.06 -8.83
N GLU A 306 26.25 -28.58 -9.81
CA GLU A 306 27.32 -29.59 -9.61
C GLU A 306 28.45 -29.05 -8.70
N ARG A 307 28.81 -27.76 -8.79
CA ARG A 307 29.79 -27.14 -7.92
C ARG A 307 29.13 -26.52 -6.68
N VAL A 308 28.01 -25.86 -6.86
CA VAL A 308 27.26 -25.22 -5.79
C VAL A 308 25.79 -25.07 -6.20
N ALA A 309 24.88 -25.56 -5.38
CA ALA A 309 23.47 -25.34 -5.58
C ALA A 309 23.08 -23.89 -5.24
N VAL A 310 22.07 -23.36 -5.92
CA VAL A 310 21.51 -22.03 -5.68
C VAL A 310 20.01 -22.15 -5.50
N VAL A 311 19.49 -21.66 -4.39
CA VAL A 311 18.04 -21.58 -4.16
C VAL A 311 17.64 -20.17 -3.75
N GLY A 312 16.42 -19.77 -4.12
CA GLY A 312 15.85 -18.47 -3.83
C GLY A 312 14.61 -18.53 -2.95
N PHE A 313 13.82 -17.44 -2.97
CA PHE A 313 12.60 -17.30 -2.20
C PHE A 313 11.66 -16.32 -2.91
N ASN A 314 10.39 -16.64 -3.05
CA ASN A 314 9.22 -15.96 -3.60
C ASN A 314 8.67 -16.53 -4.92
N ASP A 315 9.40 -17.30 -5.69
CA ASP A 315 9.06 -17.77 -7.05
C ASP A 315 8.68 -16.58 -7.97
N LEU A 316 9.60 -15.61 -8.06
CA LEU A 316 9.42 -14.45 -8.91
C LEU A 316 9.53 -14.80 -10.39
N THR A 317 8.88 -13.97 -11.22
CA THR A 317 8.92 -14.07 -12.68
C THR A 317 10.36 -14.12 -13.20
N GLY A 318 10.62 -15.02 -14.14
CA GLY A 318 11.94 -15.21 -14.74
C GLY A 318 12.81 -16.26 -14.05
N GLY A 319 12.49 -16.67 -12.80
CA GLY A 319 13.26 -17.71 -12.11
C GLY A 319 13.23 -19.07 -12.83
N ASP A 320 12.12 -19.40 -13.44
CA ASP A 320 11.94 -20.61 -14.25
C ASP A 320 12.65 -20.56 -15.62
N GLN A 321 13.04 -19.36 -16.07
CA GLN A 321 13.74 -19.11 -17.32
C GLN A 321 15.26 -18.96 -17.14
N MET A 322 15.75 -19.03 -15.89
CA MET A 322 17.19 -19.00 -15.61
C MET A 322 17.89 -20.27 -16.12
N LEU A 323 19.21 -20.21 -16.26
CA LEU A 323 20.07 -21.33 -16.63
C LEU A 323 21.09 -21.61 -15.51
N PRO A 324 20.84 -22.68 -14.72
CA PRO A 324 19.66 -23.56 -14.70
C PRO A 324 18.41 -22.89 -14.12
N PRO A 325 17.18 -23.41 -14.36
CA PRO A 325 15.96 -22.92 -13.73
C PRO A 325 16.04 -22.92 -12.22
N LEU A 326 15.68 -21.78 -11.59
CA LEU A 326 15.86 -21.52 -10.17
C LEU A 326 14.87 -22.30 -9.29
N SER A 327 15.41 -23.06 -8.35
CA SER A 327 14.67 -23.65 -7.23
C SER A 327 14.38 -22.58 -6.18
N THR A 328 13.17 -22.54 -5.63
CA THR A 328 12.71 -21.46 -4.77
C THR A 328 11.56 -21.87 -3.86
N VAL A 329 11.18 -21.00 -2.94
CA VAL A 329 9.94 -21.10 -2.17
C VAL A 329 8.87 -20.27 -2.87
N ARG A 330 7.79 -20.87 -3.32
CA ARG A 330 6.61 -20.16 -3.83
C ARG A 330 5.78 -19.63 -2.69
N THR A 331 5.59 -18.32 -2.67
CA THR A 331 4.73 -17.62 -1.70
C THR A 331 3.37 -17.32 -2.32
N PRO A 332 2.24 -17.44 -1.57
CA PRO A 332 0.89 -17.32 -2.11
C PRO A 332 0.47 -15.83 -2.23
N ARG A 333 1.24 -15.03 -2.97
CA ARG A 333 1.08 -13.57 -3.05
C ARG A 333 -0.30 -13.12 -3.53
N ARG A 334 -0.79 -13.75 -4.60
CA ARG A 334 -2.11 -13.45 -5.19
C ARG A 334 -3.23 -13.83 -4.23
N GLU A 335 -3.11 -14.99 -3.61
CA GLU A 335 -4.07 -15.51 -2.63
C GLU A 335 -4.10 -14.62 -1.39
N ILE A 336 -2.94 -14.16 -0.91
CA ILE A 336 -2.86 -13.20 0.20
C ILE A 336 -3.61 -11.92 -0.15
N GLY A 337 -3.37 -11.34 -1.33
CA GLY A 337 -4.08 -10.14 -1.77
C GLY A 337 -5.59 -10.32 -1.86
N LEU A 338 -6.03 -11.45 -2.41
CA LEU A 338 -7.45 -11.81 -2.54
C LEU A 338 -8.12 -11.98 -1.17
N GLU A 339 -7.57 -12.82 -0.30
CA GLU A 339 -8.20 -13.18 0.98
C GLU A 339 -8.11 -12.00 1.98
N ALA A 340 -7.02 -11.25 1.99
CA ALA A 340 -6.91 -10.05 2.81
C ALA A 340 -7.93 -8.97 2.40
N ALA A 341 -8.15 -8.77 1.10
CA ALA A 341 -9.16 -7.83 0.63
C ALA A 341 -10.59 -8.30 0.96
N LYS A 342 -10.90 -9.60 0.83
CA LYS A 342 -12.20 -10.17 1.25
C LYS A 342 -12.42 -9.98 2.75
N MET A 343 -11.43 -10.33 3.56
CA MET A 343 -11.47 -10.16 5.01
C MET A 343 -11.71 -8.69 5.38
N LEU A 344 -10.99 -7.76 4.76
CA LEU A 344 -11.15 -6.34 5.01
C LEU A 344 -12.54 -5.85 4.60
N VAL A 345 -13.10 -6.30 3.46
CA VAL A 345 -14.46 -5.95 3.03
C VAL A 345 -15.49 -6.43 4.04
N ALA A 346 -15.37 -7.64 4.56
CA ALA A 346 -16.26 -8.16 5.61
C ALA A 346 -16.19 -7.29 6.87
N LEU A 347 -14.98 -6.95 7.34
CA LEU A 347 -14.78 -6.06 8.48
C LEU A 347 -15.40 -4.67 8.27
N MET A 348 -15.22 -4.07 7.09
CA MET A 348 -15.80 -2.76 6.75
C MET A 348 -17.33 -2.77 6.75
N ARG A 349 -17.95 -3.93 6.48
CA ARG A 349 -19.40 -4.14 6.49
C ARG A 349 -19.93 -4.62 7.83
N ASN A 350 -19.08 -4.79 8.84
CA ASN A 350 -19.39 -5.41 10.13
C ASN A 350 -19.95 -6.85 9.98
N GLU A 351 -19.48 -7.57 8.96
CA GLU A 351 -19.77 -8.99 8.76
C GLU A 351 -18.81 -9.85 9.59
N ALA A 352 -19.23 -11.06 9.93
CA ALA A 352 -18.37 -11.98 10.67
C ALA A 352 -17.17 -12.43 9.83
N VAL A 353 -15.99 -12.42 10.45
CA VAL A 353 -14.76 -12.99 9.88
C VAL A 353 -14.52 -14.33 10.60
N PRO A 354 -14.60 -15.47 9.89
CA PRO A 354 -14.49 -16.80 10.50
C PRO A 354 -13.12 -17.05 11.16
N GLU A 355 -12.08 -16.51 10.57
CA GLU A 355 -10.69 -16.69 11.01
C GLU A 355 -9.95 -15.36 10.98
N ALA A 356 -9.52 -14.88 12.13
CA ALA A 356 -8.83 -13.59 12.25
C ALA A 356 -7.38 -13.65 11.75
N SER A 357 -6.73 -14.82 11.80
CA SER A 357 -5.35 -15.04 11.35
C SER A 357 -5.32 -16.22 10.37
N MET A 358 -5.22 -15.94 9.08
CA MET A 358 -5.25 -16.95 8.02
C MET A 358 -3.83 -17.28 7.57
N ASP A 359 -3.41 -18.53 7.75
CA ASP A 359 -2.16 -19.09 7.22
C ASP A 359 -2.42 -19.77 5.88
N LEU A 360 -1.89 -19.20 4.81
CA LEU A 360 -2.02 -19.77 3.44
C LEU A 360 -0.88 -20.72 3.07
N GLY A 361 0.09 -20.90 3.97
CA GLY A 361 1.25 -21.76 3.72
C GLY A 361 2.15 -21.26 2.59
N PHE A 362 2.99 -22.17 2.09
CA PHE A 362 3.94 -21.95 1.01
C PHE A 362 4.22 -23.28 0.29
N GLN A 363 4.94 -23.24 -0.84
CA GLN A 363 5.34 -24.44 -1.58
C GLN A 363 6.82 -24.41 -1.93
N LEU A 364 7.54 -25.53 -1.77
CA LEU A 364 8.87 -25.67 -2.33
C LEU A 364 8.74 -25.97 -3.83
N VAL A 365 9.38 -25.17 -4.65
CA VAL A 365 9.42 -25.34 -6.11
C VAL A 365 10.84 -25.71 -6.48
N LEU A 366 11.07 -27.00 -6.59
CA LEU A 366 12.39 -27.54 -6.88
C LEU A 366 12.56 -27.65 -8.40
N ARG A 367 13.65 -27.06 -8.90
CA ARG A 367 14.06 -27.03 -10.30
C ARG A 367 15.51 -27.52 -10.43
N ALA A 368 16.18 -27.14 -11.51
CA ALA A 368 17.50 -27.68 -11.82
C ALA A 368 18.68 -26.99 -11.11
N SER A 369 18.44 -25.92 -10.32
CA SER A 369 19.51 -25.21 -9.62
C SER A 369 19.89 -25.82 -8.27
N CYS A 370 19.22 -26.90 -7.82
CA CYS A 370 19.59 -27.67 -6.64
C CYS A 370 19.25 -29.15 -6.75
#